data_0af9ca8a47d4bc58396b78633a27d90e
#
_entry.id   0af9ca8a47d4bc58396b78633a27d90e
#
_cell.length_a   1.000
_cell.length_b   1.000
_cell.length_c   1.000
_cell.angle_alpha   90.00
_cell.angle_beta   90.00
_cell.angle_gamma   90.00
#
_symmetry.space_group_name_H-M   'P 1'
#
loop_
_entity.id
_entity.type
_entity.pdbx_description
1 polymer ?
#
loop_
_entity_poly.entity_id
_entity_poly.type
_entity_poly.pdbx_seq_one_letter_code
_entity_poly.pdbx_strand_id
1 'polypeptide(L)'
;METHEIESLKEQIRKEILTELSNAAKLKEEQEKYRKEEERKVYEEYVARMERSPEPWVDIKGWSETDTGIQVELNWNKAFIDQLKRVGIFGYDEEQMVQKWLALLMKEVDQQHAENTENESDYA
;
A
#
# COMPACT_ATOMS: atom_id res chain seq x y z
N MET A 1 24.93 -28.46 48.09
CA MET A 1 23.49 -28.22 48.30
C MET A 1 23.05 -26.82 47.91
N GLU A 2 23.76 -25.78 48.34
CA GLU A 2 23.44 -24.39 48.02
C GLU A 2 23.49 -24.07 46.53
N THR A 3 24.50 -24.61 45.81
CA THR A 3 24.66 -24.45 44.37
C THR A 3 23.53 -25.07 43.56
N HIS A 4 23.00 -26.19 44.02
CA HIS A 4 21.92 -26.89 43.34
C HIS A 4 20.58 -26.16 43.49
N GLU A 5 20.30 -25.57 44.63
CA GLU A 5 19.13 -24.74 44.89
C GLU A 5 19.16 -23.43 44.07
N ILE A 6 20.32 -22.80 43.98
CA ILE A 6 20.51 -21.58 43.18
C ILE A 6 20.29 -21.86 41.71
N GLU A 7 20.77 -22.95 41.14
CA GLU A 7 20.57 -23.34 39.76
C GLU A 7 19.12 -23.65 39.45
N SER A 8 18.41 -24.31 40.39
CA SER A 8 17.00 -24.62 40.27
C SER A 8 16.15 -23.33 40.21
N LEU A 9 16.48 -22.35 41.05
CA LEU A 9 15.84 -21.03 41.04
C LEU A 9 16.11 -20.28 39.76
N LYS A 10 17.33 -20.32 39.22
CA LYS A 10 17.70 -19.71 37.95
C LYS A 10 16.89 -20.29 36.79
N GLU A 11 16.74 -21.61 36.76
CA GLU A 11 15.94 -22.27 35.73
C GLU A 11 14.46 -21.86 35.79
N GLN A 12 13.92 -21.79 36.99
CA GLN A 12 12.53 -21.37 37.19
C GLN A 12 12.29 -19.95 36.71
N ILE A 13 13.17 -19.00 37.06
CA ILE A 13 13.08 -17.62 36.63
C ILE A 13 13.24 -17.53 35.12
N ARG A 14 14.17 -18.28 34.54
CA ARG A 14 14.38 -18.32 33.09
C ARG A 14 13.12 -18.78 32.34
N LYS A 15 12.45 -19.81 32.84
CA LYS A 15 11.20 -20.31 32.28
C LYS A 15 10.08 -19.27 32.36
N GLU A 16 9.96 -18.58 33.50
CA GLU A 16 8.95 -17.51 33.68
C GLU A 16 9.19 -16.37 32.71
N ILE A 17 10.43 -15.92 32.55
CA ILE A 17 10.80 -14.85 31.60
C ILE A 17 10.47 -15.25 30.16
N LEU A 18 10.81 -16.49 29.77
CA LEU A 18 10.52 -16.98 28.42
C LEU A 18 9.03 -17.07 28.17
N THR A 19 8.23 -17.48 29.17
CA THR A 19 6.78 -17.54 29.05
C THR A 19 6.18 -16.13 28.90
N GLU A 20 6.62 -15.17 29.68
CA GLU A 20 6.16 -13.78 29.59
C GLU A 20 6.51 -13.14 28.25
N LEU A 21 7.72 -13.36 27.76
CA LEU A 21 8.15 -12.88 26.46
C LEU A 21 7.31 -13.49 25.32
N SER A 22 7.04 -14.79 25.40
CA SER A 22 6.20 -15.47 24.42
C SER A 22 4.77 -14.93 24.43
N ASN A 23 4.21 -14.68 25.60
CA ASN A 23 2.86 -14.12 25.74
C ASN A 23 2.81 -12.67 25.21
N ALA A 24 3.83 -11.87 25.48
CA ALA A 24 3.92 -10.50 24.98
C ALA A 24 4.02 -10.47 23.45
N ALA A 25 4.78 -11.39 22.86
CA ALA A 25 4.89 -11.51 21.40
C ALA A 25 3.56 -11.91 20.77
N LYS A 26 2.84 -12.86 21.36
CA LYS A 26 1.50 -13.26 20.90
C LYS A 26 0.50 -12.11 20.98
N LEU A 27 0.53 -11.35 22.06
CA LEU A 27 -0.34 -10.20 22.24
C LEU A 27 -0.07 -9.13 21.19
N LYS A 28 1.20 -8.86 20.86
CA LYS A 28 1.58 -7.95 19.79
C LYS A 28 1.05 -8.41 18.44
N GLU A 29 1.20 -9.70 18.12
CA GLU A 29 0.69 -10.25 16.86
C GLU A 29 -0.83 -10.09 16.74
N GLU A 30 -1.57 -10.36 17.82
CA GLU A 30 -3.01 -10.19 17.85
C GLU A 30 -3.42 -8.73 17.66
N GLN A 31 -2.73 -7.82 18.33
CA GLN A 31 -2.98 -6.39 18.20
C GLN A 31 -2.69 -5.89 16.78
N GLU A 32 -1.63 -6.38 16.13
CA GLU A 32 -1.31 -6.03 14.75
C GLU A 32 -2.35 -6.56 13.77
N LYS A 33 -2.82 -7.79 13.97
CA LYS A 33 -3.89 -8.37 13.15
C LYS A 33 -5.18 -7.55 13.27
N TYR A 34 -5.54 -7.18 14.49
CA TYR A 34 -6.72 -6.36 14.74
C TYR A 34 -6.61 -5.00 14.07
N ARG A 35 -5.46 -4.35 14.19
CA ARG A 35 -5.19 -3.06 13.57
C ARG A 35 -5.28 -3.14 12.04
N LYS A 36 -4.69 -4.18 11.42
CA LYS A 36 -4.74 -4.39 9.98
C LYS A 36 -6.17 -4.63 9.49
N GLU A 37 -6.97 -5.38 10.24
CA GLU A 37 -8.38 -5.60 9.90
C GLU A 37 -9.20 -4.31 9.99
N GLU A 38 -8.99 -3.50 11.02
CA GLU A 38 -9.63 -2.20 11.16
C GLU A 38 -9.25 -1.25 10.02
N GLU A 39 -7.98 -1.17 9.69
CA GLU A 39 -7.48 -0.37 8.56
C GLU A 39 -8.10 -0.85 7.24
N ARG A 40 -8.19 -2.15 7.03
CA ARG A 40 -8.81 -2.73 5.84
C ARG A 40 -10.29 -2.36 5.73
N LYS A 41 -11.03 -2.46 6.83
CA LYS A 41 -12.45 -2.07 6.86
C LYS A 41 -12.66 -0.59 6.58
N VAL A 42 -11.86 0.27 7.17
CA VAL A 42 -11.90 1.72 6.93
C VAL A 42 -11.60 2.02 5.46
N TYR A 43 -10.61 1.35 4.88
CA TYR A 43 -10.26 1.51 3.48
C TYR A 43 -11.38 1.02 2.55
N GLU A 44 -11.97 -0.15 2.83
CA GLU A 44 -13.09 -0.68 2.06
C GLU A 44 -14.30 0.25 2.09
N GLU A 45 -14.63 0.81 3.24
CA GLU A 45 -15.71 1.80 3.39
C GLU A 45 -15.41 3.07 2.58
N TYR A 46 -14.17 3.53 2.62
CA TYR A 46 -13.71 4.68 1.83
C TYR A 46 -13.88 4.41 0.34
N VAL A 47 -13.41 3.27 -0.16
CA VAL A 47 -13.52 2.88 -1.57
C VAL A 47 -15.00 2.81 -1.99
N ALA A 48 -15.85 2.17 -1.18
CA ALA A 48 -17.28 2.05 -1.48
C ALA A 48 -17.95 3.43 -1.58
N ARG A 49 -17.57 4.36 -0.71
CA ARG A 49 -18.08 5.72 -0.73
C ARG A 49 -17.61 6.48 -1.98
N MET A 50 -16.35 6.33 -2.34
CA MET A 50 -15.76 7.02 -3.50
C MET A 50 -16.27 6.47 -4.82
N GLU A 51 -16.56 5.16 -4.89
CA GLU A 51 -17.18 4.55 -6.07
C GLU A 51 -18.56 5.14 -6.38
N ARG A 52 -19.30 5.56 -5.35
CA ARG A 52 -20.62 6.16 -5.48
C ARG A 52 -20.58 7.68 -5.65
N SER A 53 -19.41 8.30 -5.49
CA SER A 53 -19.28 9.75 -5.57
C SER A 53 -19.57 10.28 -6.98
N PRO A 54 -20.22 11.43 -7.11
CA PRO A 54 -20.39 12.09 -8.41
C PRO A 54 -19.10 12.78 -8.89
N GLU A 55 -18.09 12.87 -8.03
CA GLU A 55 -16.80 13.47 -8.40
C GLU A 55 -15.84 12.41 -8.92
N PRO A 56 -15.02 12.73 -9.96
CA PRO A 56 -14.02 11.79 -10.47
C PRO A 56 -13.04 11.36 -9.38
N TRP A 57 -12.80 10.06 -9.30
CA TRP A 57 -11.90 9.48 -8.33
C TRP A 57 -11.14 8.31 -8.94
N VAL A 58 -9.84 8.28 -8.70
CA VAL A 58 -8.95 7.17 -9.05
C VAL A 58 -7.91 7.04 -7.94
N ASP A 59 -7.59 5.81 -7.57
CA ASP A 59 -6.63 5.51 -6.51
C ASP A 59 -5.76 4.32 -6.87
N ILE A 60 -4.54 4.33 -6.38
CA ILE A 60 -3.60 3.23 -6.58
C ILE A 60 -3.89 2.16 -5.52
N LYS A 61 -4.34 0.99 -5.96
CA LYS A 61 -4.61 -0.16 -5.10
C LYS A 61 -3.33 -0.91 -4.74
N GLY A 62 -2.40 -1.01 -5.68
CA GLY A 62 -1.14 -1.70 -5.48
C GLY A 62 -0.25 -1.58 -6.71
N TRP A 63 0.98 -2.03 -6.57
CA TRP A 63 1.92 -2.08 -7.68
C TRP A 63 2.85 -3.27 -7.51
N SER A 64 3.39 -3.76 -8.63
CA SER A 64 4.35 -4.86 -8.64
C SER A 64 5.37 -4.66 -9.74
N GLU A 65 6.57 -5.18 -9.53
CA GLU A 65 7.59 -5.22 -10.57
C GLU A 65 7.43 -6.49 -11.38
N THR A 66 7.43 -6.34 -12.71
CA THR A 66 7.38 -7.45 -13.65
C THR A 66 8.60 -7.39 -14.56
N ASP A 67 8.85 -8.45 -15.33
CA ASP A 67 9.96 -8.52 -16.28
C ASP A 67 9.89 -7.42 -17.36
N THR A 68 8.69 -6.91 -17.61
CA THR A 68 8.44 -5.88 -18.61
C THR A 68 8.32 -4.47 -18.03
N GLY A 69 8.45 -4.30 -16.71
CA GLY A 69 8.35 -3.02 -16.03
C GLY A 69 7.51 -3.07 -14.77
N ILE A 70 6.94 -1.93 -14.41
CA ILE A 70 6.08 -1.79 -13.24
C ILE A 70 4.62 -1.92 -13.67
N GLN A 71 3.90 -2.82 -13.00
CA GLN A 71 2.46 -2.98 -13.16
C GLN A 71 1.75 -2.31 -11.99
N VAL A 72 0.77 -1.45 -12.28
CA VAL A 72 0.01 -0.70 -11.28
C VAL A 72 -1.45 -1.14 -11.35
N GLU A 73 -2.03 -1.44 -10.19
CA GLU A 73 -3.45 -1.73 -10.04
C GLU A 73 -4.17 -0.48 -9.54
N LEU A 74 -5.24 -0.10 -10.20
CA LEU A 74 -6.00 1.10 -9.90
C LEU A 74 -7.45 0.77 -9.58
N ASN A 75 -8.04 1.57 -8.68
CA ASN A 75 -9.48 1.64 -8.49
C ASN A 75 -9.98 2.98 -9.05
N TRP A 76 -11.18 3.00 -9.61
CA TRP A 76 -11.79 4.21 -10.15
C TRP A 76 -13.30 4.17 -10.02
N ASN A 77 -13.92 5.30 -10.20
CA ASN A 77 -15.38 5.39 -10.22
C ASN A 77 -15.91 5.76 -11.63
N LYS A 78 -17.20 5.72 -11.79
CA LYS A 78 -17.85 6.04 -13.06
C LYS A 78 -17.59 7.50 -13.48
N ALA A 79 -17.59 8.41 -12.52
CA ALA A 79 -17.34 9.82 -12.79
C ALA A 79 -15.95 10.06 -13.41
N PHE A 80 -14.95 9.28 -13.00
CA PHE A 80 -13.61 9.32 -13.59
C PHE A 80 -13.65 8.87 -15.06
N ILE A 81 -14.36 7.79 -15.36
CA ILE A 81 -14.52 7.31 -16.75
C ILE A 81 -15.23 8.36 -17.61
N ASP A 82 -16.28 8.97 -17.09
CA ASP A 82 -16.99 10.04 -17.81
C ASP A 82 -16.07 11.24 -18.08
N GLN A 83 -15.18 11.57 -17.15
CA GLN A 83 -14.18 12.60 -17.34
C GLN A 83 -13.17 12.23 -18.44
N LEU A 84 -12.71 10.98 -18.49
CA LEU A 84 -11.80 10.51 -19.54
C LEU A 84 -12.42 10.65 -20.92
N LYS A 85 -13.70 10.33 -21.07
CA LYS A 85 -14.46 10.50 -22.30
C LYS A 85 -14.53 11.98 -22.72
N ARG A 86 -14.72 12.89 -21.77
CA ARG A 86 -14.77 14.34 -22.03
C ARG A 86 -13.45 14.89 -22.57
N VAL A 87 -12.34 14.35 -22.11
CA VAL A 87 -11.00 14.80 -22.59
C VAL A 87 -10.52 14.00 -23.80
N GLY A 88 -11.35 13.11 -24.36
CA GLY A 88 -11.05 12.39 -25.61
C GLY A 88 -10.29 11.08 -25.41
N ILE A 89 -10.29 10.52 -24.23
CA ILE A 89 -9.70 9.21 -23.97
C ILE A 89 -10.78 8.15 -24.10
N PHE A 90 -10.65 7.29 -25.10
CA PHE A 90 -11.61 6.22 -25.39
C PHE A 90 -10.91 4.87 -25.43
N GLY A 91 -11.66 3.80 -25.18
CA GLY A 91 -11.18 2.43 -25.22
C GLY A 91 -12.32 1.45 -25.39
N TYR A 92 -11.99 0.18 -25.56
CA TYR A 92 -12.98 -0.89 -25.67
C TYR A 92 -13.72 -1.15 -24.36
N ASP A 93 -13.06 -0.89 -23.24
CA ASP A 93 -13.60 -1.02 -21.90
C ASP A 93 -12.98 0.04 -20.99
N GLU A 94 -13.47 0.08 -19.74
CA GLU A 94 -12.98 1.05 -18.75
C GLU A 94 -11.50 0.82 -18.43
N GLU A 95 -11.08 -0.42 -18.32
CA GLU A 95 -9.70 -0.78 -18.02
C GLU A 95 -8.75 -0.24 -19.09
N GLN A 96 -9.08 -0.39 -20.36
CA GLN A 96 -8.26 0.13 -21.46
C GLN A 96 -8.18 1.66 -21.42
N MET A 97 -9.28 2.33 -21.12
CA MET A 97 -9.32 3.79 -20.96
C MET A 97 -8.39 4.26 -19.85
N VAL A 98 -8.45 3.60 -18.69
CA VAL A 98 -7.60 3.92 -17.54
C VAL A 98 -6.12 3.64 -17.86
N GLN A 99 -5.83 2.56 -18.56
CA GLN A 99 -4.46 2.24 -18.99
C GLN A 99 -3.90 3.31 -19.94
N LYS A 100 -4.70 3.80 -20.86
CA LYS A 100 -4.29 4.90 -21.77
C LYS A 100 -4.02 6.18 -20.99
N TRP A 101 -4.88 6.51 -20.04
CA TRP A 101 -4.69 7.67 -19.16
C TRP A 101 -3.40 7.53 -18.35
N LEU A 102 -3.17 6.36 -17.76
CA LEU A 102 -1.97 6.07 -16.97
C LEU A 102 -0.71 6.22 -17.82
N ALA A 103 -0.72 5.71 -19.05
CA ALA A 103 0.41 5.83 -19.97
C ALA A 103 0.74 7.29 -20.28
N LEU A 104 -0.27 8.13 -20.49
CA LEU A 104 -0.10 9.56 -20.71
C LEU A 104 0.48 10.26 -19.48
N LEU A 105 -0.03 9.90 -18.30
CA LEU A 105 0.46 10.44 -17.03
C LEU A 105 1.94 10.09 -16.80
N MET A 106 2.30 8.84 -17.02
CA MET A 106 3.69 8.37 -16.86
C MET A 106 4.64 9.08 -17.83
N LYS A 107 4.18 9.36 -19.04
CA LYS A 107 4.95 10.12 -20.02
C LYS A 107 5.21 11.55 -19.54
N GLU A 108 4.22 12.20 -18.95
CA GLU A 108 4.38 13.54 -18.36
C GLU A 108 5.36 13.53 -17.19
N VAL A 109 5.29 12.53 -16.33
CA VAL A 109 6.21 12.35 -15.19
C VAL A 109 7.65 12.18 -15.68
N ASP A 110 7.88 11.36 -16.72
CA ASP A 110 9.20 11.16 -17.31
C ASP A 110 9.76 12.45 -17.88
N GLN A 111 8.93 13.25 -18.56
CA GLN A 111 9.35 14.54 -19.10
C GLN A 111 9.73 15.52 -17.99
N GLN A 112 8.95 15.62 -16.93
CA GLN A 112 9.26 16.47 -15.79
C GLN A 112 10.53 16.04 -15.08
N HIS A 113 10.75 14.74 -14.94
CA HIS A 113 11.96 14.20 -14.34
C HIS A 113 13.21 14.53 -15.18
N ALA A 114 13.12 14.39 -16.49
CA ALA A 114 14.20 14.74 -17.42
C ALA A 114 14.52 16.23 -17.37
N GLU A 115 13.51 17.12 -17.36
CA GLU A 115 13.67 18.55 -17.22
C GLU A 115 14.34 18.93 -15.90
N ASN A 116 13.93 18.33 -14.80
CA ASN A 116 14.54 18.56 -13.49
C ASN A 116 15.99 18.08 -13.43
N THR A 117 16.32 16.97 -14.08
CA THR A 117 17.68 16.45 -14.17
C THR A 117 18.57 17.36 -15.01
N GLU A 118 18.07 17.90 -16.13
CA GLU A 118 18.78 18.88 -16.95
C GLU A 118 19.04 20.18 -16.18
N ASN A 119 18.06 20.67 -15.44
CA ASN A 119 18.20 21.86 -14.59
C ASN A 119 19.24 21.65 -13.49
N GLU A 120 19.31 20.47 -12.87
CA GLU A 120 20.32 20.14 -11.87
C GLU A 120 21.72 20.11 -12.48
N SER A 121 21.89 19.63 -13.73
CA SER A 121 23.17 19.59 -14.40
C SER A 121 23.66 20.97 -14.80
N ASP A 122 22.78 21.92 -15.07
CA ASP A 122 23.12 23.31 -15.38
C ASP A 122 23.72 24.07 -14.20
N TYR A 123 23.45 23.61 -12.96
CA TYR A 123 24.02 24.18 -11.73
C TYR A 123 25.34 23.53 -11.29
N ALA A 124 25.72 22.46 -11.93
CA ALA A 124 26.97 21.78 -11.64
C ALA A 124 28.09 22.29 -12.53
#